data_9bd88163d0068e5649c269674d4d355c
#
_entry.id   9bd88163d0068e5649c269674d4d355c
#
_cell.length_a   1.000
_cell.length_b   1.000
_cell.length_c   1.000
_cell.angle_alpha   90.00
_cell.angle_beta   90.00
_cell.angle_gamma   90.00
#
_symmetry.space_group_name_H-M   'P 1'
#
loop_
_entity.id
_entity.type
_entity.pdbx_description
1 polymer ?
#
loop_
_entity_poly.entity_id
_entity_poly.type
_entity_poly.pdbx_seq_one_letter_code
_entity_poly.pdbx_strand_id
1 'polypeptide(L)'
;MIVTNPPGWRRHASATQASPEILETLRGLAVSLLSDNMARVSGTIGLTPYHRPRPMAGTAVTVRTRPGDNLAIHRAFDFCRPGDVLVVDGGGDITQALMGEIMATYAESLGVQGLVIDGAIRDVGALRGHDFPVYARAATHRGPYKNGPGEVNVTVTVGGMVVQPGDIIVGDEDGVLAIAPGDVAAVIEGAKRQANKEAAALRSIVEGHFDREWIGAQETKMMGG
;
A
#
# COMPACT_ATOMS: atom_id res chain seq x y z
N MET A 1 -31.12 17.71 -8.44
CA MET A 1 -30.49 18.09 -7.14
C MET A 1 -29.32 17.16 -6.92
N ILE A 2 -28.10 17.68 -6.86
CA ILE A 2 -26.93 16.88 -6.43
C ILE A 2 -27.10 16.70 -4.94
N VAL A 3 -27.44 15.49 -4.52
CA VAL A 3 -27.46 15.15 -3.08
C VAL A 3 -26.00 15.04 -2.64
N THR A 4 -25.46 16.14 -2.12
CA THR A 4 -24.14 16.10 -1.47
C THR A 4 -24.32 15.38 -0.13
N ASN A 5 -23.74 14.18 -0.01
CA ASN A 5 -23.71 13.48 1.27
C ASN A 5 -23.03 14.38 2.33
N PRO A 6 -23.55 14.42 3.56
CA PRO A 6 -22.97 15.24 4.61
C PRO A 6 -21.55 14.78 4.97
N PRO A 7 -20.72 15.62 5.64
CA PRO A 7 -19.45 15.23 6.18
C PRO A 7 -19.55 13.92 6.99
N GLY A 8 -18.57 13.03 6.81
CA GLY A 8 -18.59 11.68 7.38
C GLY A 8 -19.37 10.63 6.56
N TRP A 9 -20.07 11.03 5.48
CA TRP A 9 -20.81 10.13 4.59
C TRP A 9 -20.53 10.37 3.11
N ARG A 10 -19.46 11.11 2.79
CA ARG A 10 -19.11 11.46 1.42
C ARG A 10 -18.70 10.21 0.62
N ARG A 11 -19.08 10.20 -0.64
CA ARG A 11 -18.74 9.16 -1.60
C ARG A 11 -18.46 9.82 -2.93
N HIS A 12 -17.21 9.76 -3.38
CA HIS A 12 -16.81 10.29 -4.67
C HIS A 12 -16.66 9.15 -5.68
N ALA A 13 -16.74 9.48 -6.97
CA ALA A 13 -16.48 8.53 -8.03
C ALA A 13 -15.04 8.02 -7.95
N SER A 14 -14.82 6.80 -8.45
CA SER A 14 -13.48 6.23 -8.54
C SER A 14 -12.63 7.03 -9.51
N ALA A 15 -11.35 7.19 -9.18
CA ALA A 15 -10.37 7.87 -10.02
C ALA A 15 -10.06 7.07 -11.29
N THR A 16 -9.33 7.69 -12.21
CA THR A 16 -8.77 6.99 -13.39
C THR A 16 -7.76 5.94 -12.93
N GLN A 17 -7.85 4.74 -13.48
CA GLN A 17 -6.92 3.66 -13.17
C GLN A 17 -5.60 3.83 -13.94
N ALA A 18 -4.51 3.38 -13.31
CA ALA A 18 -3.25 3.15 -14.02
C ALA A 18 -3.40 2.03 -15.05
N SER A 19 -2.59 2.06 -16.11
CA SER A 19 -2.63 1.02 -17.12
C SER A 19 -2.09 -0.31 -16.57
N PRO A 20 -2.58 -1.46 -17.07
CA PRO A 20 -2.07 -2.78 -16.68
C PRO A 20 -0.56 -2.92 -16.84
N GLU A 21 0.05 -2.30 -17.85
CA GLU A 21 1.48 -2.35 -18.12
C GLU A 21 2.29 -1.62 -17.05
N ILE A 22 1.78 -0.49 -16.56
CA ILE A 22 2.38 0.25 -15.45
C ILE A 22 2.33 -0.59 -14.18
N LEU A 23 1.17 -1.17 -13.87
CA LEU A 23 0.98 -1.99 -12.67
C LEU A 23 1.87 -3.24 -12.69
N GLU A 24 2.01 -3.90 -13.85
CA GLU A 24 2.89 -5.06 -13.99
C GLU A 24 4.37 -4.68 -13.84
N THR A 25 4.77 -3.54 -14.41
CA THR A 25 6.14 -3.03 -14.24
C THR A 25 6.46 -2.76 -12.78
N LEU A 26 5.54 -2.12 -12.05
CA LEU A 26 5.71 -1.81 -10.63
C LEU A 26 5.74 -3.08 -9.76
N ARG A 27 4.95 -4.09 -10.08
CA ARG A 27 4.96 -5.39 -9.39
C ARG A 27 6.32 -6.11 -9.49
N GLY A 28 7.07 -5.86 -10.56
CA GLY A 28 8.41 -6.40 -10.79
C GLY A 28 9.54 -5.61 -10.12
N LEU A 29 9.25 -4.53 -9.38
CA LEU A 29 10.24 -3.68 -8.71
C LEU A 29 10.07 -3.75 -7.19
N ALA A 30 11.15 -3.97 -6.46
CA ALA A 30 11.13 -3.96 -5.00
C ALA A 30 10.68 -2.60 -4.45
N VAL A 31 9.86 -2.61 -3.39
CA VAL A 31 9.36 -1.40 -2.72
C VAL A 31 10.51 -0.53 -2.21
N SER A 32 11.61 -1.14 -1.73
CA SER A 32 12.81 -0.42 -1.30
C SER A 32 13.44 0.42 -2.43
N LEU A 33 13.52 -0.11 -3.65
CA LEU A 33 14.04 0.62 -4.81
C LEU A 33 13.13 1.80 -5.20
N LEU A 34 11.82 1.59 -5.14
CA LEU A 34 10.85 2.65 -5.42
C LEU A 34 10.96 3.75 -4.35
N SER A 35 11.02 3.39 -3.06
CA SER A 35 11.18 4.31 -1.94
C SER A 35 12.44 5.17 -2.04
N ASP A 36 13.56 4.57 -2.42
CA ASP A 36 14.82 5.28 -2.62
C ASP A 36 14.71 6.37 -3.68
N ASN A 37 13.91 6.14 -4.72
CA ASN A 37 13.67 7.12 -5.78
C ASN A 37 12.51 8.10 -5.47
N MET A 38 11.95 8.00 -4.26
CA MET A 38 10.96 8.92 -3.69
C MET A 38 11.51 9.66 -2.46
N ALA A 39 12.83 9.87 -2.41
CA ALA A 39 13.56 10.51 -1.30
C ALA A 39 13.38 9.83 0.08
N ARG A 40 12.90 8.59 0.12
CA ARG A 40 12.65 7.80 1.34
C ARG A 40 11.66 8.44 2.32
N VAL A 41 10.76 9.28 1.82
CA VAL A 41 9.79 10.03 2.64
C VAL A 41 8.43 9.34 2.67
N SER A 42 8.06 8.66 1.57
CA SER A 42 6.78 7.98 1.42
C SER A 42 6.86 6.55 1.95
N GLY A 43 5.72 6.05 2.43
CA GLY A 43 5.56 4.65 2.86
C GLY A 43 4.80 4.52 4.18
N THR A 44 4.20 3.35 4.38
CA THR A 44 3.50 3.05 5.61
C THR A 44 4.46 2.60 6.71
N ILE A 45 4.16 2.97 7.95
CA ILE A 45 4.85 2.47 9.13
C ILE A 45 3.87 1.68 9.99
N GLY A 46 4.31 0.51 10.49
CA GLY A 46 3.54 -0.31 11.43
C GLY A 46 2.43 -1.14 10.79
N LEU A 47 2.46 -1.35 9.48
CA LEU A 47 1.65 -2.35 8.81
C LEU A 47 2.50 -3.59 8.49
N THR A 48 1.90 -4.77 8.67
CA THR A 48 2.54 -6.07 8.44
C THR A 48 1.78 -6.85 7.37
N PRO A 49 2.44 -7.59 6.48
CA PRO A 49 1.76 -8.48 5.55
C PRO A 49 1.18 -9.70 6.28
N TYR A 50 -0.06 -10.07 5.92
CA TYR A 50 -0.79 -11.23 6.44
C TYR A 50 -1.15 -12.24 5.34
N HIS A 51 -0.35 -12.33 4.31
CA HIS A 51 -0.48 -13.22 3.16
C HIS A 51 0.86 -13.90 2.87
N ARG A 52 0.87 -14.89 1.97
CA ARG A 52 2.13 -15.44 1.46
C ARG A 52 2.88 -14.39 0.64
N PRO A 53 4.23 -14.40 0.61
CA PRO A 53 5.01 -13.44 -0.17
C PRO A 53 4.50 -13.29 -1.60
N ARG A 54 3.95 -12.11 -1.91
CA ARG A 54 3.44 -11.76 -3.23
C ARG A 54 3.44 -10.24 -3.41
N PRO A 55 4.16 -9.71 -4.40
CA PRO A 55 4.12 -8.29 -4.71
C PRO A 55 2.71 -7.83 -5.14
N MET A 56 2.35 -6.63 -4.73
CA MET A 56 1.08 -5.99 -5.02
C MET A 56 1.31 -4.68 -5.78
N ALA A 57 0.51 -4.42 -6.82
CA ALA A 57 0.38 -3.10 -7.42
C ALA A 57 -1.06 -2.88 -7.91
N GLY A 58 -1.62 -1.69 -7.65
CA GLY A 58 -2.98 -1.34 -8.09
C GLY A 58 -3.31 0.12 -7.84
N THR A 59 -4.45 0.56 -8.36
CA THR A 59 -4.93 1.93 -8.18
C THR A 59 -5.74 2.07 -6.89
N ALA A 60 -5.49 3.11 -6.11
CA ALA A 60 -6.13 3.30 -4.81
C ALA A 60 -7.62 3.62 -4.91
N VAL A 61 -8.45 2.80 -4.29
CA VAL A 61 -9.77 3.15 -3.78
C VAL A 61 -9.63 3.36 -2.27
N THR A 62 -9.89 4.57 -1.81
CA THR A 62 -9.64 4.95 -0.42
C THR A 62 -10.90 4.97 0.42
N VAL A 63 -10.78 4.57 1.67
CA VAL A 63 -11.87 4.56 2.66
C VAL A 63 -11.38 5.19 3.95
N ARG A 64 -12.15 6.15 4.47
CA ARG A 64 -12.03 6.57 5.87
C ARG A 64 -13.21 6.02 6.63
N THR A 65 -12.95 5.26 7.69
CA THR A 65 -14.02 4.73 8.54
C THR A 65 -13.84 5.17 9.99
N ARG A 66 -14.95 5.19 10.72
CA ARG A 66 -14.88 5.32 12.17
C ARG A 66 -14.09 4.14 12.74
N PRO A 67 -13.17 4.36 13.71
CA PRO A 67 -12.44 3.28 14.37
C PRO A 67 -13.36 2.14 14.82
N GLY A 68 -13.00 0.89 14.51
CA GLY A 68 -13.76 -0.30 14.84
C GLY A 68 -15.05 -0.54 14.04
N ASP A 69 -15.35 0.27 13.02
CA ASP A 69 -16.57 0.15 12.20
C ASP A 69 -16.21 -0.15 10.73
N ASN A 70 -16.92 -1.08 10.08
CA ASN A 70 -16.62 -1.48 8.70
C ASN A 70 -17.74 -1.22 7.68
N LEU A 71 -18.77 -0.47 8.03
CA LEU A 71 -19.87 -0.19 7.09
C LEU A 71 -19.38 0.52 5.82
N ALA A 72 -18.47 1.49 5.97
CA ALA A 72 -17.90 2.21 4.84
C ALA A 72 -17.04 1.31 3.95
N ILE A 73 -16.35 0.33 4.54
CA ILE A 73 -15.54 -0.64 3.79
C ILE A 73 -16.45 -1.53 2.93
N HIS A 74 -17.56 -2.03 3.48
CA HIS A 74 -18.56 -2.75 2.69
C HIS A 74 -19.08 -1.92 1.52
N ARG A 75 -19.32 -0.64 1.74
CA ARG A 75 -19.79 0.27 0.68
C ARG A 75 -18.71 0.56 -0.37
N ALA A 76 -17.46 0.57 0.02
CA ALA A 76 -16.35 0.85 -0.89
C ALA A 76 -16.20 -0.22 -1.99
N PHE A 77 -16.62 -1.44 -1.75
CA PHE A 77 -16.61 -2.48 -2.77
C PHE A 77 -17.45 -2.14 -4.01
N ASP A 78 -18.48 -1.32 -3.87
CA ASP A 78 -19.28 -0.83 -5.02
C ASP A 78 -18.50 0.10 -5.96
N PHE A 79 -17.34 0.60 -5.50
CA PHE A 79 -16.45 1.50 -6.23
C PHE A 79 -15.18 0.81 -6.74
N CYS A 80 -14.93 -0.42 -6.30
CA CYS A 80 -13.76 -1.19 -6.71
C CYS A 80 -13.95 -1.80 -8.09
N ARG A 81 -12.87 -1.85 -8.85
CA ARG A 81 -12.77 -2.45 -10.18
C ARG A 81 -11.58 -3.40 -10.22
N PRO A 82 -11.51 -4.35 -11.16
CA PRO A 82 -10.29 -5.13 -11.37
C PRO A 82 -9.07 -4.23 -11.54
N GLY A 83 -8.00 -4.51 -10.79
CA GLY A 83 -6.78 -3.70 -10.79
C GLY A 83 -6.71 -2.62 -9.71
N ASP A 84 -7.77 -2.41 -8.90
CA ASP A 84 -7.74 -1.49 -7.77
C ASP A 84 -7.12 -2.15 -6.51
N VAL A 85 -6.61 -1.33 -5.60
CA VAL A 85 -6.23 -1.69 -4.22
C VAL A 85 -7.11 -0.91 -3.26
N LEU A 86 -7.72 -1.60 -2.29
CA LEU A 86 -8.52 -0.96 -1.27
C LEU A 86 -7.65 -0.49 -0.10
N VAL A 87 -7.63 0.81 0.16
CA VAL A 87 -6.83 1.46 1.20
C VAL A 87 -7.75 2.03 2.27
N VAL A 88 -7.63 1.52 3.50
CA VAL A 88 -8.55 1.81 4.61
C VAL A 88 -7.85 2.54 5.74
N ASP A 89 -8.25 3.77 5.98
CA ASP A 89 -7.94 4.55 7.18
C ASP A 89 -8.95 4.19 8.27
N GLY A 90 -8.55 3.31 9.18
CA GLY A 90 -9.29 2.92 10.38
C GLY A 90 -8.83 3.65 11.63
N GLY A 91 -8.03 4.72 11.47
CA GLY A 91 -7.50 5.52 12.57
C GLY A 91 -6.44 4.78 13.41
N GLY A 92 -5.84 3.71 12.87
CA GLY A 92 -4.88 2.89 13.60
C GLY A 92 -5.47 2.06 14.75
N ASP A 93 -6.81 1.99 14.87
CA ASP A 93 -7.47 1.23 15.94
C ASP A 93 -7.25 -0.27 15.78
N ILE A 94 -6.79 -0.91 16.84
CA ILE A 94 -6.53 -2.36 16.90
C ILE A 94 -7.49 -3.11 17.81
N THR A 95 -8.50 -2.43 18.34
CA THR A 95 -9.44 -3.02 19.31
C THR A 95 -10.54 -3.86 18.64
N GLN A 96 -10.90 -3.53 17.41
CA GLN A 96 -11.90 -4.21 16.59
C GLN A 96 -11.33 -4.54 15.22
N ALA A 97 -11.54 -5.78 14.74
CA ALA A 97 -11.13 -6.17 13.39
C ALA A 97 -12.05 -5.54 12.35
N LEU A 98 -11.49 -4.77 11.43
CA LEU A 98 -12.24 -4.15 10.34
C LEU A 98 -12.61 -5.15 9.24
N MET A 99 -11.75 -6.16 9.02
CA MET A 99 -11.88 -7.15 7.95
C MET A 99 -11.43 -8.53 8.42
N GLY A 100 -11.80 -9.56 7.65
CA GLY A 100 -11.37 -10.93 7.81
C GLY A 100 -11.50 -11.68 6.48
N GLU A 101 -11.43 -13.01 6.52
CA GLU A 101 -11.41 -13.91 5.35
C GLU A 101 -12.56 -13.64 4.37
N ILE A 102 -13.80 -13.51 4.84
CA ILE A 102 -14.98 -13.30 3.97
C ILE A 102 -14.81 -12.03 3.12
N MET A 103 -14.37 -10.93 3.72
CA MET A 103 -14.22 -9.66 2.99
C MET A 103 -13.01 -9.68 2.07
N ALA A 104 -11.93 -10.35 2.45
CA ALA A 104 -10.75 -10.53 1.60
C ALA A 104 -11.10 -11.37 0.37
N THR A 105 -11.78 -12.51 0.54
CA THR A 105 -12.26 -13.36 -0.55
C THR A 105 -13.23 -12.60 -1.48
N TYR A 106 -14.11 -11.77 -0.91
CA TYR A 106 -15.00 -10.95 -1.72
C TYR A 106 -14.24 -9.90 -2.53
N ALA A 107 -13.27 -9.20 -1.93
CA ALA A 107 -12.42 -8.26 -2.64
C ALA A 107 -11.66 -8.93 -3.81
N GLU A 108 -11.08 -10.10 -3.56
CA GLU A 108 -10.40 -10.88 -4.59
C GLU A 108 -11.34 -11.26 -5.75
N SER A 109 -12.58 -11.66 -5.44
CA SER A 109 -13.59 -12.00 -6.46
C SER A 109 -14.00 -10.81 -7.34
N LEU A 110 -13.82 -9.59 -6.87
CA LEU A 110 -14.01 -8.35 -7.64
C LEU A 110 -12.78 -7.97 -8.49
N GLY A 111 -11.68 -8.73 -8.43
CA GLY A 111 -10.43 -8.43 -9.11
C GLY A 111 -9.58 -7.36 -8.43
N VAL A 112 -9.89 -7.02 -7.17
CA VAL A 112 -9.05 -6.15 -6.33
C VAL A 112 -7.69 -6.83 -6.14
N GLN A 113 -6.61 -6.05 -6.17
CA GLN A 113 -5.23 -6.57 -6.13
C GLN A 113 -4.68 -6.71 -4.71
N GLY A 114 -5.34 -6.14 -3.72
CA GLY A 114 -4.98 -6.26 -2.31
C GLY A 114 -5.66 -5.25 -1.41
N LEU A 115 -5.42 -5.39 -0.11
CA LEU A 115 -6.02 -4.62 0.97
C LEU A 115 -4.93 -4.00 1.84
N VAL A 116 -5.02 -2.71 2.12
CA VAL A 116 -4.13 -1.99 3.03
C VAL A 116 -4.97 -1.37 4.14
N ILE A 117 -4.84 -1.88 5.37
CA ILE A 117 -5.75 -1.59 6.48
C ILE A 117 -5.00 -0.93 7.63
N ASP A 118 -5.21 0.36 7.84
CA ASP A 118 -4.71 1.04 9.03
C ASP A 118 -5.62 0.77 10.25
N GLY A 119 -5.58 -0.47 10.71
CA GLY A 119 -6.40 -1.03 11.77
C GLY A 119 -6.15 -2.51 11.95
N ALA A 120 -6.97 -3.18 12.76
CA ALA A 120 -6.86 -4.62 12.96
C ALA A 120 -7.70 -5.42 11.95
N ILE A 121 -7.29 -6.68 11.76
CA ILE A 121 -7.98 -7.70 10.99
C ILE A 121 -8.21 -8.96 11.84
N ARG A 122 -8.95 -9.94 11.32
CA ARG A 122 -9.12 -11.26 11.94
C ARG A 122 -8.92 -12.38 10.90
N ASP A 123 -9.14 -13.62 11.31
CA ASP A 123 -9.02 -14.82 10.47
C ASP A 123 -7.61 -15.00 9.87
N VAL A 124 -6.59 -14.58 10.62
CA VAL A 124 -5.17 -14.50 10.18
C VAL A 124 -4.63 -15.85 9.71
N GLY A 125 -5.09 -16.96 10.30
CA GLY A 125 -4.68 -18.29 9.88
C GLY A 125 -5.06 -18.59 8.42
N ALA A 126 -6.28 -18.22 8.02
CA ALA A 126 -6.74 -18.32 6.64
C ALA A 126 -5.97 -17.36 5.72
N LEU A 127 -5.89 -16.09 6.09
CA LEU A 127 -5.21 -15.06 5.26
C LEU A 127 -3.75 -15.42 4.96
N ARG A 128 -2.98 -15.89 5.95
CA ARG A 128 -1.59 -16.34 5.76
C ARG A 128 -1.44 -17.56 4.85
N GLY A 129 -2.50 -18.32 4.66
CA GLY A 129 -2.56 -19.44 3.73
C GLY A 129 -2.82 -19.03 2.27
N HIS A 130 -3.16 -17.77 2.01
CA HIS A 130 -3.53 -17.26 0.69
C HIS A 130 -2.44 -16.34 0.10
N ASP A 131 -2.49 -16.18 -1.23
CA ASP A 131 -1.59 -15.29 -1.98
C ASP A 131 -2.20 -13.89 -2.15
N PHE A 132 -3.46 -13.66 -1.74
CA PHE A 132 -4.12 -12.36 -1.86
C PHE A 132 -3.52 -11.36 -0.86
N PRO A 133 -2.93 -10.25 -1.34
CA PRO A 133 -2.21 -9.31 -0.49
C PRO A 133 -3.11 -8.61 0.54
N VAL A 134 -2.75 -8.73 1.82
CA VAL A 134 -3.41 -8.05 2.94
C VAL A 134 -2.35 -7.50 3.87
N TYR A 135 -2.35 -6.20 4.07
CA TYR A 135 -1.49 -5.49 5.03
C TYR A 135 -2.35 -4.86 6.12
N ALA A 136 -1.96 -5.02 7.38
CA ALA A 136 -2.71 -4.48 8.52
C ALA A 136 -1.78 -4.16 9.71
N ARG A 137 -2.28 -3.36 10.68
CA ARG A 137 -1.52 -3.05 11.90
C ARG A 137 -1.44 -4.22 12.87
N ALA A 138 -2.52 -4.96 13.02
CA ALA A 138 -2.63 -6.00 14.03
C ALA A 138 -3.74 -7.00 13.71
N ALA A 139 -3.85 -8.03 14.53
CA ALA A 139 -4.96 -8.97 14.51
C ALA A 139 -5.71 -8.97 15.85
N THR A 140 -7.04 -9.07 15.81
CA THR A 140 -7.90 -9.24 16.98
C THR A 140 -9.10 -10.10 16.64
N HIS A 141 -9.60 -10.86 17.60
CA HIS A 141 -10.80 -11.70 17.41
C HIS A 141 -12.12 -10.89 17.45
N ARG A 142 -12.07 -9.65 17.98
CA ARG A 142 -13.27 -8.83 18.14
C ARG A 142 -13.78 -8.36 16.78
N GLY A 143 -15.06 -8.65 16.49
CA GLY A 143 -15.70 -8.22 15.24
C GLY A 143 -16.01 -6.72 15.20
N PRO A 144 -16.20 -6.15 14.00
CA PRO A 144 -16.46 -4.73 13.82
C PRO A 144 -17.92 -4.35 14.12
N TYR A 145 -18.12 -3.06 14.39
CA TYR A 145 -19.43 -2.43 14.28
C TYR A 145 -19.79 -2.19 12.81
N LYS A 146 -21.09 -1.90 12.53
CA LYS A 146 -21.61 -1.65 11.17
C LYS A 146 -22.59 -0.47 11.15
N ASN A 147 -22.23 0.60 11.85
CA ASN A 147 -23.12 1.75 12.08
C ASN A 147 -22.63 3.01 11.34
N GLY A 148 -21.38 3.01 10.87
CA GLY A 148 -20.75 4.21 10.33
C GLY A 148 -20.50 5.29 11.40
N PRO A 149 -20.15 6.51 11.01
CA PRO A 149 -19.99 6.99 9.65
C PRO A 149 -18.72 6.46 8.93
N GLY A 150 -18.58 6.88 7.66
CA GLY A 150 -17.37 6.67 6.88
C GLY A 150 -17.51 7.22 5.46
N GLU A 151 -16.39 7.47 4.83
CA GLU A 151 -16.28 8.14 3.54
C GLU A 151 -15.50 7.28 2.54
N VAL A 152 -15.83 7.36 1.25
CA VAL A 152 -15.18 6.61 0.17
C VAL A 152 -14.62 7.57 -0.87
N ASN A 153 -13.43 7.26 -1.38
CA ASN A 153 -12.68 8.06 -2.36
C ASN A 153 -12.43 9.50 -1.85
N VAL A 154 -11.98 9.58 -0.60
CA VAL A 154 -11.44 10.81 0.02
C VAL A 154 -9.95 10.62 0.30
N THR A 155 -9.20 11.71 0.46
CA THR A 155 -7.82 11.61 0.94
C THR A 155 -7.78 11.00 2.34
N VAL A 156 -6.89 10.03 2.54
CA VAL A 156 -6.74 9.28 3.81
C VAL A 156 -5.28 9.29 4.28
N THR A 157 -5.06 8.89 5.53
CA THR A 157 -3.72 8.66 6.08
C THR A 157 -3.65 7.24 6.60
N VAL A 158 -2.69 6.47 6.14
CA VAL A 158 -2.50 5.05 6.48
C VAL A 158 -1.05 4.81 6.86
N GLY A 159 -0.79 4.40 8.09
CA GLY A 159 0.58 4.23 8.58
C GLY A 159 1.45 5.48 8.49
N GLY A 160 0.86 6.67 8.59
CA GLY A 160 1.55 7.96 8.40
C GLY A 160 1.69 8.40 6.94
N MET A 161 1.38 7.52 5.98
CA MET A 161 1.41 7.82 4.55
C MET A 161 0.09 8.43 4.10
N VAL A 162 0.13 9.58 3.44
CA VAL A 162 -1.03 10.19 2.79
C VAL A 162 -1.31 9.47 1.48
N VAL A 163 -2.57 9.11 1.26
CA VAL A 163 -3.04 8.45 0.03
C VAL A 163 -4.23 9.21 -0.53
N GLN A 164 -4.15 9.56 -1.81
CA GLN A 164 -5.26 10.12 -2.56
C GLN A 164 -5.97 9.05 -3.39
N PRO A 165 -7.28 9.18 -3.65
CA PRO A 165 -7.94 8.32 -4.63
C PRO A 165 -7.21 8.40 -5.98
N GLY A 166 -6.85 7.24 -6.54
CA GLY A 166 -6.12 7.17 -7.82
C GLY A 166 -4.61 7.11 -7.71
N ASP A 167 -4.02 7.27 -6.53
CA ASP A 167 -2.60 6.96 -6.33
C ASP A 167 -2.32 5.50 -6.66
N ILE A 168 -1.11 5.20 -7.11
CA ILE A 168 -0.72 3.82 -7.36
C ILE A 168 -0.11 3.25 -6.07
N ILE A 169 -0.74 2.21 -5.55
CA ILE A 169 -0.28 1.50 -4.36
C ILE A 169 0.60 0.35 -4.79
N VAL A 170 1.79 0.26 -4.21
CA VAL A 170 2.73 -0.86 -4.37
C VAL A 170 3.07 -1.43 -3.01
N GLY A 171 3.21 -2.75 -2.93
CA GLY A 171 3.55 -3.43 -1.68
C GLY A 171 4.30 -4.73 -1.91
N ASP A 172 5.23 -5.04 -1.00
CA ASP A 172 5.93 -6.31 -0.88
C ASP A 172 6.17 -6.63 0.60
N GLU A 173 7.10 -7.52 0.92
CA GLU A 173 7.40 -7.92 2.29
C GLU A 173 7.98 -6.78 3.15
N ASP A 174 8.57 -5.75 2.52
CA ASP A 174 9.18 -4.60 3.22
C ASP A 174 8.12 -3.55 3.61
N GLY A 175 6.98 -3.51 2.92
CA GLY A 175 5.90 -2.57 3.23
C GLY A 175 5.08 -2.10 2.05
N VAL A 176 4.44 -0.94 2.20
CA VAL A 176 3.54 -0.37 1.20
C VAL A 176 3.88 1.08 0.91
N LEU A 177 3.88 1.44 -0.36
CA LEU A 177 4.05 2.81 -0.88
C LEU A 177 2.81 3.28 -1.64
N ALA A 178 2.60 4.60 -1.66
CA ALA A 178 1.70 5.28 -2.59
C ALA A 178 2.52 6.20 -3.51
N ILE A 179 2.29 6.09 -4.81
CA ILE A 179 2.97 6.88 -5.84
C ILE A 179 1.91 7.71 -6.56
N ALA A 180 2.07 9.03 -6.59
CA ALA A 180 1.17 9.89 -7.34
C ALA A 180 1.27 9.56 -8.86
N PRO A 181 0.15 9.55 -9.61
CA PRO A 181 0.17 9.19 -11.03
C PRO A 181 1.18 9.99 -11.87
N GLY A 182 1.40 11.26 -11.52
CA GLY A 182 2.35 12.13 -12.22
C GLY A 182 3.82 11.75 -12.02
N ASP A 183 4.16 11.02 -10.95
CA ASP A 183 5.54 10.69 -10.58
C ASP A 183 5.96 9.28 -11.04
N VAL A 184 4.99 8.44 -11.44
CA VAL A 184 5.20 7.02 -11.73
C VAL A 184 6.30 6.76 -12.74
N ALA A 185 6.32 7.50 -13.84
CA ALA A 185 7.32 7.29 -14.91
C ALA A 185 8.75 7.55 -14.41
N ALA A 186 8.95 8.64 -13.67
CA ALA A 186 10.25 9.01 -13.12
C ALA A 186 10.71 8.01 -12.06
N VAL A 187 9.80 7.56 -11.18
CA VAL A 187 10.09 6.58 -10.13
C VAL A 187 10.48 5.22 -10.73
N ILE A 188 9.73 4.73 -11.73
CA ILE A 188 10.06 3.48 -12.44
C ILE A 188 11.43 3.56 -13.09
N GLU A 189 11.72 4.65 -13.79
CA GLU A 189 13.01 4.83 -14.47
C GLU A 189 14.18 4.86 -13.48
N GLY A 190 14.02 5.60 -12.38
CA GLY A 190 15.00 5.66 -11.30
C GLY A 190 15.24 4.30 -10.66
N ALA A 191 14.18 3.59 -10.30
CA ALA A 191 14.24 2.27 -9.68
C ALA A 191 14.92 1.23 -10.59
N LYS A 192 14.62 1.23 -11.90
CA LYS A 192 15.30 0.36 -12.87
C LYS A 192 16.79 0.64 -12.98
N ARG A 193 17.20 1.92 -13.00
CA ARG A 193 18.63 2.29 -12.99
C ARG A 193 19.32 1.80 -11.73
N GLN A 194 18.67 1.96 -10.58
CA GLN A 194 19.21 1.52 -9.29
C GLN A 194 19.30 0.00 -9.22
N ALA A 195 18.27 -0.73 -9.62
CA ALA A 195 18.27 -2.19 -9.68
C ALA A 195 19.47 -2.74 -10.49
N ASN A 196 19.79 -2.13 -11.63
CA ASN A 196 20.94 -2.52 -12.44
C ASN A 196 22.28 -2.30 -11.71
N LYS A 197 22.42 -1.19 -10.99
CA LYS A 197 23.60 -0.89 -10.16
C LYS A 197 23.75 -1.89 -9.01
N GLU A 198 22.66 -2.19 -8.31
CA GLU A 198 22.66 -3.15 -7.21
C GLU A 198 22.97 -4.57 -7.69
N ALA A 199 22.41 -4.98 -8.82
CA ALA A 199 22.75 -6.26 -9.43
C ALA A 199 24.24 -6.37 -9.82
N ALA A 200 24.86 -5.28 -10.29
CA ALA A 200 26.29 -5.24 -10.56
C ALA A 200 27.13 -5.32 -9.27
N ALA A 201 26.72 -4.59 -8.23
CA ALA A 201 27.37 -4.62 -6.92
C ALA A 201 27.29 -6.02 -6.29
N LEU A 202 26.13 -6.68 -6.34
CA LEU A 202 25.96 -8.05 -5.84
C LEU A 202 26.89 -9.04 -6.55
N ARG A 203 27.02 -8.95 -7.88
CA ARG A 203 28.00 -9.76 -8.64
C ARG A 203 29.43 -9.49 -8.18
N SER A 204 29.81 -8.22 -8.07
CA SER A 204 31.17 -7.84 -7.61
C SER A 204 31.45 -8.35 -6.19
N ILE A 205 30.49 -8.36 -5.29
CA ILE A 205 30.60 -8.93 -3.94
C ILE A 205 30.92 -10.44 -4.02
N VAL A 206 30.16 -11.18 -4.83
CA VAL A 206 30.37 -12.63 -5.01
C VAL A 206 31.73 -12.94 -5.60
N GLU A 207 32.24 -12.08 -6.50
CA GLU A 207 33.53 -12.19 -7.12
C GLU A 207 34.72 -11.71 -6.24
N GLY A 208 34.42 -11.17 -5.04
CA GLY A 208 35.42 -10.69 -4.09
C GLY A 208 36.05 -9.33 -4.43
N HIS A 209 35.40 -8.53 -5.30
CA HIS A 209 35.89 -7.23 -5.78
C HIS A 209 35.01 -6.03 -5.36
N PHE A 210 34.32 -6.12 -4.24
CA PHE A 210 33.41 -5.05 -3.81
C PHE A 210 34.15 -3.77 -3.44
N ASP A 211 33.99 -2.73 -4.25
CA ASP A 211 34.57 -1.41 -4.02
C ASP A 211 33.92 -0.70 -2.84
N ARG A 212 34.75 -0.28 -1.88
CA ARG A 212 34.36 0.46 -0.67
C ARG A 212 35.08 1.81 -0.52
N GLU A 213 35.81 2.25 -1.52
CA GLU A 213 36.60 3.52 -1.47
C GLU A 213 35.70 4.75 -1.22
N TRP A 214 34.43 4.68 -1.64
CA TRP A 214 33.44 5.73 -1.40
C TRP A 214 33.24 6.06 0.08
N ILE A 215 33.49 5.11 1.02
CA ILE A 215 33.32 5.31 2.48
C ILE A 215 34.26 6.40 2.94
N GLY A 216 35.57 6.28 2.65
CA GLY A 216 36.57 7.26 3.05
C GLY A 216 36.31 8.64 2.43
N ALA A 217 35.89 8.68 1.16
CA ALA A 217 35.50 9.93 0.51
C ALA A 217 34.30 10.62 1.20
N GLN A 218 33.30 9.82 1.63
CA GLN A 218 32.13 10.35 2.35
C GLN A 218 32.51 10.85 3.76
N GLU A 219 33.34 10.10 4.48
CA GLU A 219 33.83 10.50 5.82
C GLU A 219 34.60 11.82 5.75
N THR A 220 35.52 11.96 4.79
CA THR A 220 36.25 13.22 4.57
C THR A 220 35.31 14.38 4.35
N LYS A 221 34.31 14.21 3.49
CA LYS A 221 33.29 15.23 3.22
C LYS A 221 32.49 15.63 4.46
N MET A 222 32.18 14.69 5.36
CA MET A 222 31.39 14.94 6.58
C MET A 222 32.23 15.54 7.71
N MET A 223 33.54 15.24 7.77
CA MET A 223 34.45 15.76 8.79
C MET A 223 35.00 17.18 8.48
N GLY A 224 34.56 17.80 7.42
CA GLY A 224 34.85 19.19 7.11
C GLY A 224 36.12 19.35 6.31
N GLY A 225 36.08 18.90 5.08
CA GLY A 225 36.97 19.43 4.06
C GLY A 225 36.65 20.90 3.75
#